data_24ba2a298d8c3b5caf10a06a8ddc42f0
#
_entry.id   24ba2a298d8c3b5caf10a06a8ddc42f0
#
_cell.length_a   1.000
_cell.length_b   1.000
_cell.length_c   1.000
_cell.angle_alpha   90.00
_cell.angle_beta   90.00
_cell.angle_gamma   90.00
#
_symmetry.space_group_name_H-M   'P 1'
#
loop_
_entity.id
_entity.type
_entity.pdbx_description
1 polymer ?
#
loop_
_entity_poly.entity_id
_entity_poly.type
_entity_poly.pdbx_seq_one_letter_code
_entity_poly.pdbx_strand_id
1 'polypeptide(L)'
;MRTAPIFDRLGIGLTPGDSHYRAYVGPPQDYDLIAAMTFNLLTTAGLRQHHKLIDVGCGSLRAGRLFIPYLNSGNYIGVEPNEWLVNEAIKHEIGDDLIRIKAPSFIFKSTLSATDPLQADYAVAQSIFSHASRAQIAKWLLDISDHLKGSGALFATFIIGNEDYNGDDWVYPGCVTYRPETMAQAAARAGFRFVPLKWRHPRQTWALFAKAGYEVWWSDKIPLTWNSKIDANK
;
A
#
# COMPACT_ATOMS: atom_id res chain seq x y z
N MET A 1 27.74 -14.98 -22.40
CA MET A 1 26.84 -15.15 -21.23
C MET A 1 25.43 -15.35 -21.76
N ARG A 2 24.79 -16.47 -21.48
CA ARG A 2 23.35 -16.63 -21.78
C ARG A 2 22.59 -15.71 -20.81
N THR A 3 21.87 -14.74 -21.34
CA THR A 3 20.92 -13.95 -20.52
C THR A 3 19.85 -14.91 -20.02
N ALA A 4 19.58 -14.93 -18.71
CA ALA A 4 18.48 -15.70 -18.15
C ALA A 4 17.17 -15.39 -18.90
N PRO A 5 16.27 -16.37 -19.09
CA PRO A 5 14.98 -16.13 -19.69
C PRO A 5 14.25 -14.98 -18.98
N ILE A 6 13.45 -14.22 -19.72
CA ILE A 6 12.73 -13.06 -19.17
C ILE A 6 11.82 -13.45 -17.97
N PHE A 7 11.31 -14.68 -17.98
CA PHE A 7 10.48 -15.23 -16.90
C PHE A 7 11.23 -15.36 -15.58
N ASP A 8 12.51 -15.73 -15.60
CA ASP A 8 13.33 -15.85 -14.39
C ASP A 8 13.52 -14.47 -13.73
N ARG A 9 13.67 -13.42 -14.56
CA ARG A 9 13.79 -12.04 -14.06
C ARG A 9 12.49 -11.50 -13.46
N LEU A 10 11.33 -11.99 -13.89
CA LEU A 10 10.02 -11.61 -13.36
C LEU A 10 9.60 -12.46 -12.15
N GLY A 11 10.36 -13.51 -11.80
CA GLY A 11 10.02 -14.42 -10.72
C GLY A 11 8.80 -15.29 -10.99
N ILE A 12 8.36 -15.42 -12.26
CA ILE A 12 7.19 -16.23 -12.63
C ILE A 12 7.44 -17.69 -12.28
N GLY A 13 6.49 -18.29 -11.55
CA GLY A 13 6.59 -19.67 -11.06
C GLY A 13 7.13 -19.79 -9.62
N LEU A 14 7.63 -18.69 -9.04
CA LEU A 14 7.98 -18.65 -7.62
C LEU A 14 6.74 -18.42 -6.75
N THR A 15 6.84 -18.85 -5.48
CA THR A 15 5.77 -18.68 -4.48
C THR A 15 5.95 -17.39 -3.66
N PRO A 16 4.88 -16.82 -3.11
CA PRO A 16 4.98 -15.69 -2.19
C PRO A 16 5.93 -15.99 -1.02
N GLY A 17 6.90 -15.08 -0.78
CA GLY A 17 7.91 -15.25 0.26
C GLY A 17 9.25 -15.80 -0.23
N ASP A 18 9.34 -16.33 -1.46
CA ASP A 18 10.62 -16.78 -2.04
C ASP A 18 11.62 -15.62 -2.17
N SER A 19 12.93 -15.97 -2.14
CA SER A 19 14.05 -15.01 -2.19
C SER A 19 14.23 -14.37 -3.58
N HIS A 20 13.18 -13.74 -4.07
CA HIS A 20 13.15 -12.95 -5.31
C HIS A 20 12.31 -11.70 -5.06
N TYR A 21 12.79 -10.50 -5.40
CA TYR A 21 12.17 -9.23 -4.98
C TYR A 21 10.68 -9.09 -5.37
N ARG A 22 10.23 -9.66 -6.50
CA ARG A 22 8.81 -9.69 -6.88
C ARG A 22 8.02 -10.75 -6.12
N ALA A 23 8.59 -11.95 -5.96
CA ALA A 23 7.93 -13.06 -5.27
C ALA A 23 7.85 -12.82 -3.77
N TYR A 24 8.87 -12.20 -3.19
CA TYR A 24 8.87 -11.89 -1.75
C TYR A 24 7.69 -11.02 -1.33
N VAL A 25 7.13 -10.19 -2.17
CA VAL A 25 6.01 -9.28 -1.83
C VAL A 25 4.64 -9.79 -2.32
N GLY A 26 4.56 -11.04 -2.73
CA GLY A 26 3.31 -11.70 -3.17
C GLY A 26 3.46 -12.46 -4.49
N PRO A 27 2.37 -12.98 -5.07
CA PRO A 27 2.43 -13.69 -6.34
C PRO A 27 3.03 -12.82 -7.46
N PRO A 28 4.14 -13.26 -8.10
CA PRO A 28 4.81 -12.45 -9.11
C PRO A 28 3.95 -12.10 -10.32
N GLN A 29 3.05 -12.99 -10.72
CA GLN A 29 2.12 -12.76 -11.85
C GLN A 29 1.16 -11.58 -11.60
N ASP A 30 0.88 -11.25 -10.35
CA ASP A 30 -0.01 -10.14 -9.97
C ASP A 30 0.76 -8.83 -9.70
N TYR A 31 2.09 -8.86 -9.76
CA TYR A 31 2.94 -7.73 -9.36
C TYR A 31 2.57 -6.44 -10.08
N ASP A 32 2.50 -6.51 -11.41
CA ASP A 32 2.19 -5.34 -12.25
C ASP A 32 0.72 -4.94 -12.16
N LEU A 33 -0.19 -5.91 -12.08
CA LEU A 33 -1.62 -5.66 -11.91
C LEU A 33 -1.92 -4.92 -10.61
N ILE A 34 -1.38 -5.40 -9.49
CA ILE A 34 -1.58 -4.76 -8.18
C ILE A 34 -0.97 -3.36 -8.14
N ALA A 35 0.22 -3.17 -8.75
CA ALA A 35 0.82 -1.84 -8.89
C ALA A 35 -0.13 -0.86 -9.60
N ALA A 36 -0.66 -1.26 -10.76
CA ALA A 36 -1.58 -0.44 -11.55
C ALA A 36 -2.89 -0.14 -10.80
N MET A 37 -3.48 -1.13 -10.12
CA MET A 37 -4.70 -0.96 -9.33
C MET A 37 -4.49 0.00 -8.16
N THR A 38 -3.36 -0.08 -7.46
CA THR A 38 -3.01 0.80 -6.34
C THR A 38 -2.81 2.23 -6.84
N PHE A 39 -2.04 2.42 -7.91
CA PHE A 39 -1.81 3.74 -8.52
C PHE A 39 -3.12 4.38 -8.98
N ASN A 40 -3.94 3.64 -9.73
CA ASN A 40 -5.22 4.14 -10.20
C ASN A 40 -6.19 4.48 -9.06
N LEU A 41 -6.21 3.69 -7.98
CA LEU A 41 -7.04 4.01 -6.81
C LEU A 41 -6.67 5.38 -6.24
N LEU A 42 -5.41 5.59 -5.90
CA LEU A 42 -4.99 6.83 -5.26
C LEU A 42 -5.16 8.05 -6.17
N THR A 43 -4.82 7.92 -7.46
CA THR A 43 -4.99 9.02 -8.43
C THR A 43 -6.45 9.33 -8.70
N THR A 44 -7.33 8.33 -8.74
CA THR A 44 -8.78 8.50 -8.83
C THR A 44 -9.34 9.13 -7.55
N ALA A 45 -8.82 8.76 -6.39
CA ALA A 45 -9.21 9.35 -5.10
C ALA A 45 -8.68 10.78 -4.89
N GLY A 46 -7.84 11.30 -5.77
CA GLY A 46 -7.41 12.69 -5.74
C GLY A 46 -5.92 12.92 -5.56
N LEU A 47 -5.08 11.88 -5.46
CA LEU A 47 -3.62 12.06 -5.42
C LEU A 47 -3.13 12.79 -6.68
N ARG A 48 -2.30 13.82 -6.50
CA ARG A 48 -1.65 14.59 -7.58
C ARG A 48 -0.16 14.72 -7.30
N GLN A 49 0.61 15.12 -8.31
CA GLN A 49 2.08 15.17 -8.25
C GLN A 49 2.64 16.03 -7.11
N HIS A 50 1.92 17.04 -6.67
CA HIS A 50 2.35 17.94 -5.58
C HIS A 50 2.05 17.38 -4.18
N HIS A 51 1.26 16.34 -4.05
CA HIS A 51 0.96 15.70 -2.78
C HIS A 51 2.13 14.86 -2.28
N LYS A 52 2.27 14.74 -0.97
CA LYS A 52 3.23 13.85 -0.31
C LYS A 52 2.55 12.52 0.03
N LEU A 53 3.19 11.42 -0.35
CA LEU A 53 2.71 10.05 -0.14
C LEU A 53 3.65 9.26 0.76
N ILE A 54 3.09 8.60 1.77
CA ILE A 54 3.76 7.56 2.57
C ILE A 54 3.31 6.19 2.05
N ASP A 55 4.26 5.35 1.60
CA ASP A 55 4.03 3.96 1.18
C ASP A 55 4.51 3.02 2.28
N VAL A 56 3.58 2.53 3.11
CA VAL A 56 3.86 1.69 4.28
C VAL A 56 3.95 0.23 3.85
N GLY A 57 5.10 -0.39 4.11
CA GLY A 57 5.45 -1.70 3.56
C GLY A 57 5.63 -1.61 2.05
N CYS A 58 6.42 -0.64 1.58
CA CYS A 58 6.63 -0.40 0.15
C CYS A 58 7.29 -1.59 -0.56
N GLY A 59 7.88 -2.52 0.20
CA GLY A 59 8.49 -3.76 -0.29
C GLY A 59 9.50 -3.51 -1.40
N SER A 60 9.38 -4.25 -2.48
CA SER A 60 10.17 -4.06 -3.68
C SER A 60 9.64 -2.94 -4.60
N LEU A 61 9.09 -1.89 -4.03
CA LEU A 61 8.53 -0.73 -4.75
C LEU A 61 7.49 -1.12 -5.81
N ARG A 62 6.70 -2.16 -5.52
CA ARG A 62 5.69 -2.64 -6.47
C ARG A 62 4.77 -1.50 -6.98
N ALA A 63 4.22 -0.69 -6.08
CA ALA A 63 3.48 0.52 -6.43
C ALA A 63 4.41 1.74 -6.53
N GLY A 64 5.48 1.79 -5.75
CA GLY A 64 6.46 2.87 -5.70
C GLY A 64 7.06 3.22 -7.05
N ARG A 65 7.33 2.22 -7.92
CA ARG A 65 7.84 2.44 -9.28
C ARG A 65 6.89 3.25 -10.20
N LEU A 66 5.61 3.34 -9.85
CA LEU A 66 4.63 4.21 -10.52
C LEU A 66 4.48 5.56 -9.81
N PHE A 67 4.53 5.57 -8.47
CA PHE A 67 4.39 6.80 -7.69
C PHE A 67 5.63 7.69 -7.73
N ILE A 68 6.83 7.12 -7.68
CA ILE A 68 8.09 7.89 -7.70
C ILE A 68 8.19 8.78 -8.95
N PRO A 69 8.01 8.28 -10.19
CA PRO A 69 8.05 9.13 -11.38
C PRO A 69 6.89 10.14 -11.43
N TYR A 70 5.71 9.79 -10.90
CA TYR A 70 4.53 10.64 -10.93
C TYR A 70 4.63 11.84 -9.97
N LEU A 71 5.08 11.60 -8.74
CA LEU A 71 5.15 12.64 -7.70
C LEU A 71 6.30 13.63 -7.96
N ASN A 72 6.16 14.84 -7.43
CA ASN A 72 7.27 15.80 -7.41
C ASN A 72 8.45 15.27 -6.59
N SER A 73 9.65 15.78 -6.87
CA SER A 73 10.86 15.40 -6.14
C SER A 73 10.67 15.56 -4.62
N GLY A 74 11.07 14.53 -3.85
CA GLY A 74 10.97 14.48 -2.39
C GLY A 74 9.59 14.14 -1.83
N ASN A 75 8.58 13.92 -2.68
CA ASN A 75 7.21 13.68 -2.23
C ASN A 75 6.84 12.20 -2.03
N TYR A 76 7.72 11.27 -2.36
CA TYR A 76 7.52 9.84 -2.05
C TYR A 76 8.35 9.43 -0.85
N ILE A 77 7.71 8.77 0.13
CA ILE A 77 8.35 8.24 1.33
C ILE A 77 7.98 6.76 1.44
N GLY A 78 8.95 5.88 1.22
CA GLY A 78 8.79 4.43 1.39
C GLY A 78 9.20 3.99 2.80
N VAL A 79 8.38 3.15 3.43
CA VAL A 79 8.67 2.55 4.74
C VAL A 79 8.75 1.03 4.56
N GLU A 80 9.93 0.43 4.77
CA GLU A 80 10.17 -1.00 4.55
C GLU A 80 11.36 -1.47 5.42
N PRO A 81 11.19 -2.45 6.32
CA PRO A 81 12.31 -2.94 7.11
C PRO A 81 13.36 -3.73 6.30
N ASN A 82 12.97 -4.30 5.17
CA ASN A 82 13.85 -5.12 4.33
C ASN A 82 14.52 -4.27 3.24
N GLU A 83 15.60 -3.59 3.58
CA GLU A 83 16.33 -2.69 2.66
C GLU A 83 16.70 -3.34 1.33
N TRP A 84 17.01 -4.65 1.32
CA TRP A 84 17.37 -5.37 0.11
C TRP A 84 16.25 -5.36 -0.95
N LEU A 85 14.97 -5.36 -0.55
CA LEU A 85 13.84 -5.29 -1.47
C LEU A 85 13.84 -3.97 -2.26
N VAL A 86 14.07 -2.88 -1.56
CA VAL A 86 14.16 -1.54 -2.16
C VAL A 86 15.35 -1.46 -3.11
N ASN A 87 16.52 -1.97 -2.68
CA ASN A 87 17.73 -1.96 -3.49
C ASN A 87 17.58 -2.77 -4.78
N GLU A 88 16.99 -3.99 -4.71
CA GLU A 88 16.72 -4.80 -5.91
C GLU A 88 15.69 -4.12 -6.83
N ALA A 89 14.67 -3.45 -6.27
CA ALA A 89 13.70 -2.71 -7.07
C ALA A 89 14.33 -1.50 -7.76
N ILE A 90 15.19 -0.76 -7.09
CA ILE A 90 15.92 0.35 -7.72
C ILE A 90 16.74 -0.17 -8.90
N LYS A 91 17.48 -1.24 -8.71
CA LYS A 91 18.35 -1.85 -9.72
C LYS A 91 17.58 -2.37 -10.93
N HIS A 92 16.41 -2.99 -10.74
CA HIS A 92 15.71 -3.73 -11.78
C HIS A 92 14.47 -3.02 -12.36
N GLU A 93 13.83 -2.11 -11.61
CA GLU A 93 12.55 -1.51 -11.99
C GLU A 93 12.62 0.01 -12.21
N ILE A 94 13.52 0.71 -11.54
CA ILE A 94 13.50 2.19 -11.47
C ILE A 94 14.75 2.81 -12.10
N GLY A 95 15.93 2.38 -11.67
CA GLY A 95 17.22 2.94 -12.06
C GLY A 95 17.67 4.12 -11.19
N ASP A 96 18.99 4.23 -11.02
CA ASP A 96 19.62 5.23 -10.14
C ASP A 96 19.36 6.67 -10.57
N ASP A 97 19.26 6.94 -11.88
CA ASP A 97 18.99 8.27 -12.40
C ASP A 97 17.64 8.80 -11.94
N LEU A 98 16.57 7.98 -11.97
CA LEU A 98 15.26 8.40 -11.54
C LEU A 98 15.24 8.65 -10.02
N ILE A 99 15.94 7.81 -9.23
CA ILE A 99 16.10 8.01 -7.79
C ILE A 99 16.80 9.34 -7.51
N ARG A 100 17.88 9.65 -8.21
CA ARG A 100 18.60 10.93 -8.07
C ARG A 100 17.73 12.14 -8.43
N ILE A 101 16.92 12.06 -9.50
CA ILE A 101 16.05 13.15 -9.96
C ILE A 101 14.85 13.36 -9.04
N LYS A 102 14.23 12.25 -8.59
CA LYS A 102 13.00 12.28 -7.80
C LYS A 102 13.24 12.34 -6.29
N ALA A 103 14.47 12.02 -5.84
CA ALA A 103 14.89 12.07 -4.44
C ALA A 103 13.85 11.48 -3.47
N PRO A 104 13.35 10.25 -3.70
CA PRO A 104 12.46 9.62 -2.73
C PRO A 104 13.20 9.38 -1.42
N SER A 105 12.48 9.36 -0.29
CA SER A 105 13.02 9.00 1.00
C SER A 105 12.63 7.58 1.37
N PHE A 106 13.57 6.83 1.99
CA PHE A 106 13.30 5.48 2.49
C PHE A 106 13.60 5.39 3.99
N ILE A 107 12.67 4.80 4.73
CA ILE A 107 12.75 4.55 6.17
C ILE A 107 12.82 3.04 6.36
N PHE A 108 14.02 2.52 6.64
CA PHE A 108 14.27 1.09 6.82
C PHE A 108 13.92 0.64 8.26
N LYS A 109 12.64 0.79 8.59
CA LYS A 109 12.03 0.41 9.87
C LYS A 109 10.63 -0.13 9.63
N SER A 110 10.09 -0.85 10.62
CA SER A 110 8.70 -1.32 10.60
C SER A 110 7.68 -0.27 11.05
N THR A 111 8.13 0.89 11.55
CA THR A 111 7.27 1.96 12.10
C THR A 111 7.82 3.35 11.77
N LEU A 112 6.96 4.35 11.88
CA LEU A 112 7.30 5.78 11.71
C LEU A 112 7.61 6.49 13.03
N SER A 113 7.36 5.83 14.17
CA SER A 113 7.33 6.45 15.52
C SER A 113 8.61 7.19 15.95
N ALA A 114 9.71 7.05 15.22
CA ALA A 114 10.99 7.69 15.55
C ALA A 114 11.35 8.84 14.59
N THR A 115 10.40 9.30 13.78
CA THR A 115 10.61 10.41 12.84
C THR A 115 9.72 11.59 13.21
N ASP A 116 10.15 12.80 12.83
CA ASP A 116 9.30 13.98 12.96
C ASP A 116 8.05 13.83 12.06
N PRO A 117 6.91 14.47 12.42
CA PRO A 117 5.68 14.41 11.63
C PRO A 117 5.90 14.80 10.17
N LEU A 118 5.62 13.87 9.26
CA LEU A 118 5.91 14.02 7.82
C LEU A 118 4.94 14.97 7.11
N GLN A 119 3.77 15.23 7.71
CA GLN A 119 2.70 16.07 7.14
C GLN A 119 2.31 15.62 5.72
N ALA A 120 2.08 14.31 5.55
CA ALA A 120 1.70 13.74 4.27
C ALA A 120 0.21 13.95 3.97
N ASP A 121 -0.11 14.03 2.67
CA ASP A 121 -1.48 14.13 2.19
C ASP A 121 -2.14 12.76 2.09
N TYR A 122 -1.35 11.76 1.69
CA TYR A 122 -1.82 10.40 1.49
C TYR A 122 -0.86 9.39 2.13
N ALA A 123 -1.43 8.28 2.57
CA ALA A 123 -0.69 7.07 2.88
C ALA A 123 -1.32 5.87 2.17
N VAL A 124 -0.51 4.86 1.86
CA VAL A 124 -0.97 3.58 1.35
C VAL A 124 -0.32 2.44 2.12
N ALA A 125 -1.08 1.38 2.43
CA ALA A 125 -0.61 0.15 3.07
C ALA A 125 -1.21 -1.05 2.33
N GLN A 126 -0.59 -1.42 1.20
CA GLN A 126 -1.12 -2.48 0.35
C GLN A 126 -0.53 -3.83 0.77
N SER A 127 -1.41 -4.78 1.15
CA SER A 127 -1.04 -6.13 1.59
C SER A 127 -0.21 -6.18 2.88
N ILE A 128 -0.47 -5.26 3.81
CA ILE A 128 0.18 -5.20 5.12
C ILE A 128 -0.76 -5.75 6.21
N PHE A 129 -1.99 -5.24 6.30
CA PHE A 129 -2.91 -5.66 7.36
C PHE A 129 -3.39 -7.11 7.22
N SER A 130 -3.28 -7.69 6.02
CA SER A 130 -3.56 -9.10 5.75
C SER A 130 -2.57 -10.09 6.38
N HIS A 131 -1.50 -9.61 7.02
CA HIS A 131 -0.46 -10.45 7.64
C HIS A 131 -0.22 -10.09 9.11
N ALA A 132 -0.85 -9.02 9.60
CA ALA A 132 -0.54 -8.38 10.86
C ALA A 132 -1.53 -8.76 11.97
N SER A 133 -1.05 -8.77 13.22
CA SER A 133 -1.91 -8.86 14.41
C SER A 133 -2.71 -7.58 14.63
N ARG A 134 -3.78 -7.66 15.45
CA ARG A 134 -4.57 -6.47 15.84
C ARG A 134 -3.72 -5.39 16.50
N ALA A 135 -2.76 -5.79 17.34
CA ALA A 135 -1.87 -4.87 18.03
C ALA A 135 -0.95 -4.12 17.05
N GLN A 136 -0.41 -4.84 16.05
CA GLN A 136 0.40 -4.24 15.00
C GLN A 136 -0.41 -3.26 14.14
N ILE A 137 -1.62 -3.64 13.71
CA ILE A 137 -2.51 -2.76 12.94
C ILE A 137 -2.86 -1.50 13.74
N ALA A 138 -3.24 -1.65 15.01
CA ALA A 138 -3.59 -0.51 15.86
C ALA A 138 -2.41 0.46 16.03
N LYS A 139 -1.20 -0.07 16.22
CA LYS A 139 0.03 0.73 16.30
C LYS A 139 0.30 1.48 15.00
N TRP A 140 0.23 0.81 13.85
CA TRP A 140 0.47 1.47 12.56
C TRP A 140 -0.59 2.51 12.23
N LEU A 141 -1.85 2.28 12.57
CA LEU A 141 -2.89 3.30 12.37
C LEU A 141 -2.62 4.56 13.18
N LEU A 142 -2.16 4.44 14.43
CA LEU A 142 -1.73 5.58 15.24
C LEU A 142 -0.51 6.26 14.63
N ASP A 143 0.55 5.52 14.34
CA ASP A 143 1.76 6.05 13.71
C ASP A 143 1.43 6.82 12.40
N ILE A 144 0.65 6.23 11.51
CA ILE A 144 0.26 6.87 10.24
C ILE A 144 -0.59 8.11 10.50
N SER A 145 -1.52 8.05 11.47
CA SER A 145 -2.36 9.19 11.84
C SER A 145 -1.54 10.41 12.23
N ASP A 146 -0.46 10.22 13.00
CA ASP A 146 0.42 11.29 13.47
C ASP A 146 1.25 11.91 12.34
N HIS A 147 1.49 11.16 11.25
CA HIS A 147 2.25 11.60 10.09
C HIS A 147 1.40 12.18 8.96
N LEU A 148 0.08 12.04 9.02
CA LEU A 148 -0.84 12.62 8.05
C LEU A 148 -1.28 14.04 8.46
N LYS A 149 -1.55 14.88 7.47
CA LYS A 149 -2.28 16.14 7.68
C LYS A 149 -3.68 15.90 8.23
N GLY A 150 -4.31 16.90 8.83
CA GLY A 150 -5.70 16.83 9.28
C GLY A 150 -6.71 16.53 8.15
N SER A 151 -6.34 16.80 6.90
CA SER A 151 -7.08 16.45 5.67
C SER A 151 -6.49 15.24 4.94
N GLY A 152 -5.62 14.47 5.57
CA GLY A 152 -4.96 13.32 4.94
C GLY A 152 -5.81 12.05 4.97
N ALA A 153 -5.42 11.06 4.18
CA ALA A 153 -6.09 9.76 4.11
C ALA A 153 -5.11 8.60 3.93
N LEU A 154 -5.40 7.47 4.57
CA LEU A 154 -4.74 6.20 4.34
C LEU A 154 -5.66 5.30 3.50
N PHE A 155 -5.11 4.69 2.46
CA PHE A 155 -5.72 3.60 1.71
C PHE A 155 -4.99 2.31 2.05
N ALA A 156 -5.71 1.34 2.63
CA ALA A 156 -5.11 0.06 3.01
C ALA A 156 -5.94 -1.12 2.55
N THR A 157 -5.30 -2.28 2.41
CA THR A 157 -5.99 -3.52 2.12
C THR A 157 -5.97 -4.46 3.31
N PHE A 158 -7.06 -5.21 3.49
CA PHE A 158 -7.18 -6.32 4.44
C PHE A 158 -8.06 -7.43 3.85
N ILE A 159 -8.09 -8.59 4.47
CA ILE A 159 -8.97 -9.69 4.05
C ILE A 159 -10.16 -9.73 4.99
N ILE A 160 -11.36 -9.59 4.42
CA ILE A 160 -12.60 -9.74 5.19
C ILE A 160 -12.83 -11.21 5.52
N GLY A 161 -13.13 -11.49 6.78
CA GLY A 161 -13.52 -12.81 7.27
C GLY A 161 -14.64 -12.72 8.30
N ASN A 162 -15.22 -13.87 8.61
CA ASN A 162 -16.26 -13.99 9.64
C ASN A 162 -15.66 -13.96 11.06
N GLU A 163 -14.36 -14.22 11.17
CA GLU A 163 -13.61 -14.23 12.42
C GLU A 163 -12.37 -13.36 12.31
N ASP A 164 -11.98 -12.80 13.44
CA ASP A 164 -10.78 -12.00 13.55
C ASP A 164 -9.59 -12.88 13.93
N TYR A 165 -8.42 -12.61 13.35
CA TYR A 165 -7.18 -13.20 13.85
C TYR A 165 -6.90 -12.75 15.30
N ASN A 166 -6.62 -13.73 16.16
CA ASN A 166 -6.41 -13.54 17.60
C ASN A 166 -4.96 -13.77 18.05
N GLY A 167 -4.04 -14.08 17.11
CA GLY A 167 -2.60 -14.17 17.42
C GLY A 167 -1.94 -12.80 17.49
N ASP A 168 -0.70 -12.78 17.99
CA ASP A 168 0.09 -11.57 18.19
C ASP A 168 1.21 -11.41 17.14
N ASP A 169 1.42 -12.43 16.30
CA ASP A 169 2.52 -12.48 15.36
C ASP A 169 2.20 -11.90 13.98
N TRP A 170 3.24 -11.51 13.28
CA TRP A 170 3.25 -11.31 11.84
C TRP A 170 3.33 -12.68 11.14
N VAL A 171 2.36 -13.00 10.26
CA VAL A 171 2.19 -14.35 9.70
C VAL A 171 2.57 -14.50 8.22
N TYR A 172 3.27 -13.53 7.64
CA TYR A 172 3.70 -13.61 6.24
C TYR A 172 4.60 -14.85 5.98
N PRO A 173 4.43 -15.59 4.86
CA PRO A 173 3.55 -15.35 3.72
C PRO A 173 2.09 -15.81 3.91
N GLY A 174 1.74 -16.41 5.04
CA GLY A 174 0.35 -16.69 5.42
C GLY A 174 -0.49 -15.42 5.51
N CYS A 175 -1.80 -15.56 5.57
CA CYS A 175 -2.74 -14.45 5.64
C CYS A 175 -3.68 -14.59 6.82
N VAL A 176 -4.15 -13.46 7.33
CA VAL A 176 -5.15 -13.35 8.39
C VAL A 176 -6.37 -12.59 7.90
N THR A 177 -7.50 -12.81 8.58
CA THR A 177 -8.78 -12.16 8.29
C THR A 177 -9.25 -11.31 9.46
N TYR A 178 -10.05 -10.30 9.13
CA TYR A 178 -10.70 -9.43 10.11
C TYR A 178 -12.11 -9.08 9.68
N ARG A 179 -12.99 -8.93 10.65
CA ARG A 179 -14.32 -8.36 10.42
C ARG A 179 -14.20 -6.85 10.14
N PRO A 180 -15.05 -6.28 9.26
CA PRO A 180 -15.06 -4.85 9.00
C PRO A 180 -15.23 -3.99 10.27
N GLU A 181 -16.03 -4.47 11.23
CA GLU A 181 -16.29 -3.81 12.51
C GLU A 181 -15.03 -3.67 13.36
N THR A 182 -14.17 -4.68 13.34
CA THR A 182 -12.88 -4.66 14.05
C THR A 182 -11.94 -3.63 13.43
N MET A 183 -11.88 -3.54 12.10
CA MET A 183 -11.13 -2.51 11.40
C MET A 183 -11.68 -1.10 11.67
N ALA A 184 -13.01 -0.94 11.70
CA ALA A 184 -13.65 0.33 12.02
C ALA A 184 -13.34 0.79 13.45
N GLN A 185 -13.33 -0.12 14.43
CA GLN A 185 -12.97 0.19 15.81
C GLN A 185 -11.49 0.60 15.93
N ALA A 186 -10.58 -0.11 15.26
CA ALA A 186 -9.16 0.25 15.24
C ALA A 186 -8.94 1.62 14.60
N ALA A 187 -9.61 1.91 13.48
CA ALA A 187 -9.58 3.18 12.79
C ALA A 187 -10.08 4.34 13.70
N ALA A 188 -11.23 4.15 14.36
CA ALA A 188 -11.80 5.18 15.25
C ALA A 188 -10.86 5.55 16.40
N ARG A 189 -10.17 4.55 17.00
CA ARG A 189 -9.19 4.78 18.07
C ARG A 189 -7.98 5.59 17.60
N ALA A 190 -7.64 5.51 16.32
CA ALA A 190 -6.55 6.28 15.69
C ALA A 190 -7.04 7.59 15.04
N GLY A 191 -8.31 7.99 15.28
CA GLY A 191 -8.87 9.23 14.76
C GLY A 191 -9.24 9.22 13.28
N PHE A 192 -9.48 8.03 12.72
CA PHE A 192 -9.94 7.87 11.34
C PHE A 192 -11.41 7.49 11.24
N ARG A 193 -12.07 7.99 10.21
CA ARG A 193 -13.31 7.42 9.68
C ARG A 193 -12.95 6.26 8.74
N PHE A 194 -13.57 5.10 8.92
CA PHE A 194 -13.34 3.90 8.11
C PHE A 194 -14.44 3.71 7.06
N VAL A 195 -14.04 3.43 5.81
CA VAL A 195 -14.95 3.17 4.69
C VAL A 195 -14.41 2.04 3.83
N PRO A 196 -15.03 0.85 3.80
CA PRO A 196 -14.71 -0.17 2.82
C PRO A 196 -14.99 0.34 1.40
N LEU A 197 -14.09 0.04 0.45
CA LEU A 197 -14.20 0.49 -0.92
C LEU A 197 -14.57 -0.67 -1.86
N LYS A 198 -15.39 -0.36 -2.87
CA LYS A 198 -15.73 -1.30 -3.96
C LYS A 198 -14.65 -1.36 -5.06
N TRP A 199 -13.43 -0.91 -4.76
CA TRP A 199 -12.30 -0.98 -5.69
C TRP A 199 -11.78 -2.41 -5.76
N ARG A 200 -11.58 -2.93 -6.98
CA ARG A 200 -11.14 -4.31 -7.17
C ARG A 200 -9.75 -4.57 -6.62
N HIS A 201 -9.59 -5.75 -6.04
CA HIS A 201 -8.31 -6.37 -5.67
C HIS A 201 -8.45 -7.88 -5.84
N PRO A 202 -7.44 -8.61 -6.36
CA PRO A 202 -7.57 -10.05 -6.62
C PRO A 202 -7.94 -10.89 -5.38
N ARG A 203 -7.49 -10.48 -4.19
CA ARG A 203 -7.60 -11.30 -2.96
C ARG A 203 -8.00 -10.54 -1.70
N GLN A 204 -8.04 -9.22 -1.73
CA GLN A 204 -8.24 -8.39 -0.54
C GLN A 204 -9.29 -7.31 -0.78
N THR A 205 -9.70 -6.65 0.26
CA THR A 205 -10.62 -5.51 0.20
C THR A 205 -9.86 -4.22 0.51
N TRP A 206 -10.03 -3.23 -0.33
CA TRP A 206 -9.56 -1.88 -0.07
C TRP A 206 -10.46 -1.18 0.96
N ALA A 207 -9.83 -0.41 1.83
CA ALA A 207 -10.52 0.50 2.74
C ALA A 207 -9.84 1.86 2.76
N LEU A 208 -10.65 2.88 2.93
CA LEU A 208 -10.25 4.25 3.22
C LEU A 208 -10.30 4.49 4.73
N PHE A 209 -9.22 5.01 5.27
CA PHE A 209 -9.09 5.53 6.62
C PHE A 209 -8.89 7.05 6.49
N ALA A 210 -9.94 7.82 6.68
CA ALA A 210 -9.95 9.26 6.40
C ALA A 210 -9.84 10.08 7.68
N LYS A 211 -8.93 11.07 7.72
CA LYS A 211 -8.92 12.11 8.76
C LYS A 211 -10.16 12.99 8.63
N ALA A 212 -10.50 13.72 9.68
CA ALA A 212 -11.73 14.52 9.73
C ALA A 212 -11.86 15.54 8.59
N GLY A 213 -10.77 16.12 8.13
CA GLY A 213 -10.74 17.10 7.03
C GLY A 213 -10.59 16.48 5.63
N TYR A 214 -10.57 15.15 5.49
CA TYR A 214 -10.50 14.52 4.18
C TYR A 214 -11.87 14.48 3.51
N GLU A 215 -11.99 15.17 2.38
CA GLU A 215 -13.22 15.20 1.58
C GLU A 215 -13.18 14.15 0.48
N VAL A 216 -14.29 13.43 0.29
CA VAL A 216 -14.48 12.47 -0.80
C VAL A 216 -15.37 13.08 -1.88
N TRP A 217 -14.98 12.92 -3.16
CA TRP A 217 -15.78 13.40 -4.29
C TRP A 217 -16.83 12.37 -4.75
N TRP A 218 -16.68 11.09 -4.35
CA TRP A 218 -17.61 10.02 -4.70
C TRP A 218 -18.76 9.91 -3.70
N SER A 219 -19.86 9.31 -4.16
CA SER A 219 -21.07 9.10 -3.39
C SER A 219 -21.74 7.80 -3.84
N ASP A 220 -22.88 7.45 -3.25
CA ASP A 220 -23.66 6.29 -3.71
C ASP A 220 -24.14 6.43 -5.17
N LYS A 221 -24.33 7.67 -5.65
CA LYS A 221 -24.71 7.94 -7.06
C LYS A 221 -23.52 7.91 -8.02
N ILE A 222 -22.33 8.27 -7.53
CA ILE A 222 -21.08 8.29 -8.30
C ILE A 222 -20.02 7.51 -7.50
N PRO A 223 -20.10 6.17 -7.49
CA PRO A 223 -19.24 5.36 -6.63
C PRO A 223 -17.79 5.34 -7.12
N LEU A 224 -16.86 5.28 -6.18
CA LEU A 224 -15.45 4.99 -6.46
C LEU A 224 -15.31 3.50 -6.75
N THR A 225 -15.36 3.13 -8.04
CA THR A 225 -15.23 1.73 -8.49
C THR A 225 -14.28 1.61 -9.66
N TRP A 226 -13.59 0.48 -9.75
CA TRP A 226 -12.82 0.09 -10.92
C TRP A 226 -13.76 -0.40 -12.03
N ASN A 227 -13.65 0.17 -13.23
CA ASN A 227 -14.40 -0.26 -14.43
C ASN A 227 -15.92 -0.37 -14.26
N SER A 228 -16.55 0.51 -13.48
CA SER A 228 -18.01 0.48 -13.24
C SER A 228 -18.86 0.47 -14.51
N LYS A 229 -18.39 1.09 -15.61
CA LYS A 229 -19.10 1.11 -16.89
C LYS A 229 -18.98 -0.20 -17.70
N ILE A 230 -17.90 -0.95 -17.52
CA ILE A 230 -17.68 -2.23 -18.20
C ILE A 230 -18.45 -3.34 -17.49
N ASP A 231 -18.52 -3.31 -16.17
CA ASP A 231 -19.23 -4.30 -15.38
C ASP A 231 -20.77 -4.18 -15.47
N ALA A 232 -21.31 -3.03 -15.86
CA ALA A 232 -22.74 -2.80 -16.04
C ALA A 232 -23.34 -3.51 -17.27
N ASN A 233 -22.51 -4.06 -18.16
CA ASN A 233 -22.91 -4.75 -19.39
C ASN A 233 -22.75 -6.29 -19.31
N LYS A 234 -22.61 -6.86 -18.10
CA LYS A 234 -22.57 -8.32 -17.89
C LYS A 234 -23.83 -8.82 -17.20
#